data_9fba6221747ac13ee1a014c9ed73f8bc
#
_entry.id   9fba6221747ac13ee1a014c9ed73f8bc
#
_cell.length_a   1.000
_cell.length_b   1.000
_cell.length_c   1.000
_cell.angle_alpha   90.00
_cell.angle_beta   90.00
_cell.angle_gamma   90.00
#
_symmetry.space_group_name_H-M   'P 1'
#
loop_
_entity.id
_entity.type
_entity.pdbx_description
1 polymer ?
#
loop_
_entity_poly.entity_id
_entity_poly.type
_entity_poly.pdbx_seq_one_letter_code
_entity_poly.pdbx_strand_id
1 'polypeptide(L)'
;MPKKNGILRGELKVTGGKLLKCQLALQKDIIISLKITGDFFLYPEEKITDLETCLLGCPINIKEIQSKLTPFFKHVELVGANPQDFINLIMLTSKEKKK
;
A
#
# COMPACT_ATOMS: atom_id res chain seq x y z
N MET A 1 4.58 4.99 23.56
CA MET A 1 4.26 4.78 23.34
C MET A 1 3.86 4.22 22.97
N PRO A 2 3.63 4.14 22.97
CA PRO A 2 3.13 3.63 22.66
C PRO A 2 2.79 3.00 22.06
N LYS A 3 2.60 2.82 22.11
CA LYS A 3 2.25 2.25 21.65
C LYS A 3 1.65 2.13 20.95
N LYS A 4 1.15 2.28 20.94
CA LYS A 4 0.53 2.19 20.35
C LYS A 4 0.32 2.36 19.06
N ASN A 5 0.37 2.74 18.79
CA ASN A 5 0.28 2.77 17.45
C ASN A 5 1.09 1.75 16.83
N GLY A 6 0.71 0.63 16.72
CA GLY A 6 1.48 -0.41 16.12
C GLY A 6 1.42 -0.34 14.62
N ILE A 7 2.26 -1.17 14.00
CA ILE A 7 2.25 -1.34 12.57
C ILE A 7 1.16 -2.35 12.23
N LEU A 8 0.30 -1.99 11.31
CA LEU A 8 -0.69 -2.91 10.80
C LEU A 8 -0.07 -3.71 9.65
N ARG A 9 -0.40 -4.97 9.56
CA ARG A 9 0.13 -5.82 8.50
C ARG A 9 -1.01 -6.52 7.79
N GLY A 10 -0.92 -6.57 6.48
CA GLY A 10 -1.92 -7.24 5.67
C GLY A 10 -1.26 -8.00 4.55
N GLU A 11 -1.99 -8.98 4.04
CA GLU A 11 -1.55 -9.77 2.91
C GLU A 11 -2.71 -9.94 1.97
N LEU A 12 -2.41 -9.98 0.69
CA LEU A 12 -3.42 -10.17 -0.34
C LEU A 12 -2.86 -11.11 -1.38
N LYS A 13 -3.57 -12.20 -1.65
CA LYS A 13 -3.19 -13.10 -2.71
C LYS A 13 -3.92 -12.67 -3.98
N VAL A 14 -3.18 -12.46 -5.03
CA VAL A 14 -3.75 -11.97 -6.28
C VAL A 14 -3.73 -13.08 -7.31
N THR A 15 -4.26 -12.77 -8.48
CA THR A 15 -4.35 -13.74 -9.57
C THR A 15 -2.99 -14.38 -9.84
N GLY A 16 -3.00 -15.68 -10.03
CA GLY A 16 -1.77 -16.40 -10.27
C GLY A 16 -1.08 -16.89 -9.02
N GLY A 17 -1.72 -16.70 -7.87
CA GLY A 17 -1.17 -17.18 -6.61
C GLY A 17 -0.09 -16.30 -6.02
N LYS A 18 0.10 -15.11 -6.56
CA LYS A 18 1.12 -14.22 -6.05
C LYS A 18 0.65 -13.56 -4.78
N LEU A 19 1.58 -13.28 -3.89
CA LEU A 19 1.25 -12.74 -2.58
C LEU A 19 1.82 -11.34 -2.46
N LEU A 20 1.00 -10.41 -2.04
CA LEU A 20 1.40 -9.05 -1.73
C LEU A 20 1.29 -8.83 -0.24
N LYS A 21 2.23 -8.08 0.32
CA LYS A 21 2.24 -7.79 1.75
C LYS A 21 2.36 -6.29 1.95
N CYS A 22 1.74 -5.81 3.02
CA CYS A 22 1.72 -4.40 3.33
C CYS A 22 1.95 -4.20 4.82
N GLN A 23 2.78 -3.21 5.14
CA GLN A 23 2.91 -2.72 6.50
C GLN A 23 2.47 -1.28 6.48
N LEU A 24 1.62 -0.92 7.41
CA LEU A 24 0.97 0.37 7.38
C LEU A 24 0.88 0.91 8.80
N ALA A 25 1.22 2.18 8.96
CA ALA A 25 1.00 2.86 10.23
C ALA A 25 0.12 4.05 9.96
N LEU A 26 -0.87 4.23 10.80
CA LEU A 26 -1.83 5.32 10.68
C LEU A 26 -1.81 6.17 11.93
N GLN A 27 -2.07 7.44 11.76
CA GLN A 27 -2.31 8.34 12.85
C GLN A 27 -3.52 9.17 12.47
N LYS A 28 -4.61 9.06 13.22
CA LYS A 28 -5.87 9.75 12.92
C LYS A 28 -6.34 9.46 11.51
N ASP A 29 -6.18 8.21 11.09
CA ASP A 29 -6.59 7.73 9.77
C ASP A 29 -5.79 8.35 8.64
N ILE A 30 -4.61 8.87 8.95
CA ILE A 30 -3.68 9.39 7.95
C ILE A 30 -2.50 8.43 7.89
N ILE A 31 -2.07 8.12 6.68
CA ILE A 31 -0.94 7.22 6.49
C ILE A 31 0.34 7.94 6.88
N ILE A 32 1.04 7.40 7.87
CA ILE A 32 2.31 7.97 8.28
C ILE A 32 3.48 7.07 7.94
N SER A 33 3.22 5.82 7.56
CA SER A 33 4.26 4.91 7.14
C SER A 33 3.62 3.84 6.28
N LEU A 34 4.30 3.46 5.21
CA LEU A 34 3.78 2.47 4.29
C LEU A 34 4.94 1.71 3.69
N LYS A 35 4.83 0.39 3.68
CA LYS A 35 5.80 -0.46 3.01
C LYS A 35 5.06 -1.58 2.33
N ILE A 36 5.38 -1.81 1.07
CA ILE A 36 4.74 -2.85 0.27
C ILE A 36 5.81 -3.76 -0.29
N THR A 37 5.63 -5.05 -0.11
CA THR A 37 6.52 -6.06 -0.66
C THR A 37 5.67 -7.17 -1.26
N GLY A 38 6.32 -8.10 -1.94
CA GLY A 38 5.60 -9.24 -2.46
C GLY A 38 6.13 -9.71 -3.80
N ASP A 39 5.29 -10.48 -4.47
CA ASP A 39 5.66 -11.16 -5.72
C ASP A 39 5.28 -10.30 -6.91
N PHE A 40 5.82 -9.10 -6.96
CA PHE A 40 5.56 -8.22 -8.08
C PHE A 40 6.86 -7.50 -8.44
N PHE A 41 6.86 -6.91 -9.62
CA PHE A 41 8.00 -6.10 -10.06
C PHE A 41 7.50 -4.76 -10.53
N LEU A 42 8.25 -3.73 -10.18
CA LEU A 42 7.94 -2.37 -10.58
C LEU A 42 9.17 -1.80 -11.28
N TYR A 43 8.96 -1.20 -12.44
CA TYR A 43 10.07 -0.65 -13.21
C TYR A 43 9.81 0.83 -13.49
N PRO A 44 10.78 1.71 -13.27
CA PRO A 44 12.10 1.42 -12.68
C PRO A 44 11.96 0.98 -11.23
N GLU A 45 12.88 0.14 -10.78
CA GLU A 45 12.76 -0.47 -9.45
C GLU A 45 12.77 0.55 -8.32
N GLU A 46 13.52 1.63 -8.49
CA GLU A 46 13.59 2.63 -7.43
C GLU A 46 12.27 3.35 -7.23
N LYS A 47 11.33 3.21 -8.14
CA LYS A 47 10.02 3.84 -7.99
C LYS A 47 9.18 3.22 -6.88
N ILE A 48 9.60 2.07 -6.35
CA ILE A 48 8.85 1.50 -5.21
C ILE A 48 8.91 2.45 -4.02
N THR A 49 10.03 3.14 -3.82
CA THR A 49 10.14 4.12 -2.76
C THR A 49 9.18 5.29 -3.01
N ASP A 50 9.06 5.71 -4.26
CA ASP A 50 8.14 6.78 -4.61
C ASP A 50 6.69 6.36 -4.37
N LEU A 51 6.38 5.09 -4.67
CA LEU A 51 5.05 4.57 -4.41
C LEU A 51 4.71 4.68 -2.92
N GLU A 52 5.63 4.23 -2.08
CA GLU A 52 5.41 4.25 -0.65
C GLU A 52 5.32 5.68 -0.12
N THR A 53 6.13 6.57 -0.69
CA THR A 53 6.17 7.95 -0.24
C THR A 53 4.97 8.77 -0.69
N CYS A 54 4.45 8.47 -1.87
CA CYS A 54 3.38 9.32 -2.40
C CYS A 54 2.08 9.20 -1.60
N LEU A 55 1.95 8.16 -0.81
CA LEU A 55 0.77 7.99 0.01
C LEU A 55 0.94 8.50 1.43
N LEU A 56 2.13 8.95 1.80
CA LEU A 56 2.32 9.51 3.13
C LEU A 56 1.51 10.80 3.26
N GLY A 57 0.82 10.95 4.36
CA GLY A 57 -0.04 12.10 4.60
C GLY A 57 -1.41 11.96 3.97
N CYS A 58 -1.69 10.84 3.33
CA CYS A 58 -2.96 10.62 2.65
C CYS A 58 -3.97 10.00 3.62
N PRO A 59 -5.22 10.50 3.63
CA PRO A 59 -6.23 9.83 4.45
C PRO A 59 -6.49 8.41 3.95
N ILE A 60 -6.86 7.52 4.86
CA ILE A 60 -7.14 6.14 4.50
C ILE A 60 -8.54 6.07 3.90
N ASN A 61 -8.62 6.33 2.62
CA ASN A 61 -9.85 6.49 1.90
C ASN A 61 -9.59 6.05 0.47
N ILE A 62 -10.47 5.21 -0.06
CA ILE A 62 -10.26 4.63 -1.39
C ILE A 62 -10.06 5.72 -2.44
N LYS A 63 -10.90 6.76 -2.41
CA LYS A 63 -10.80 7.78 -3.43
C LYS A 63 -9.50 8.54 -3.35
N GLU A 64 -9.03 8.84 -2.13
CA GLU A 64 -7.78 9.56 -1.98
C GLU A 64 -6.61 8.71 -2.43
N ILE A 65 -6.61 7.45 -2.03
CA ILE A 65 -5.54 6.54 -2.40
C ILE A 65 -5.53 6.35 -3.91
N GLN A 66 -6.69 6.15 -4.50
CA GLN A 66 -6.79 5.94 -5.93
C GLN A 66 -6.30 7.17 -6.70
N SER A 67 -6.64 8.37 -6.21
CA SER A 67 -6.23 9.59 -6.89
C SER A 67 -4.72 9.78 -6.86
N LYS A 68 -4.05 9.23 -5.85
CA LYS A 68 -2.60 9.30 -5.80
C LYS A 68 -1.95 8.23 -6.63
N LEU A 69 -2.51 7.03 -6.63
CA LEU A 69 -1.88 5.91 -7.30
C LEU A 69 -2.10 5.90 -8.81
N THR A 70 -3.26 6.37 -9.26
CA THR A 70 -3.56 6.32 -10.68
C THR A 70 -2.52 7.07 -11.51
N PRO A 71 -2.17 8.33 -11.18
CA PRO A 71 -1.14 8.99 -11.98
C PRO A 71 0.23 8.35 -11.78
N PHE A 72 0.52 7.83 -10.59
CA PHE A 72 1.79 7.19 -10.36
C PHE A 72 1.98 6.01 -11.31
N PHE A 73 0.96 5.16 -11.44
CA PHE A 73 1.10 3.95 -12.25
C PHE A 73 1.10 4.23 -13.75
N LYS A 74 0.84 5.46 -14.15
CA LYS A 74 0.97 5.80 -15.56
C LYS A 74 2.41 5.95 -15.98
N HIS A 75 3.31 6.10 -15.04
CA HIS A 75 4.71 6.38 -15.35
C HIS A 75 5.64 5.22 -14.98
N VAL A 76 5.07 4.08 -14.63
CA VAL A 76 5.87 2.92 -14.25
C VAL A 76 5.24 1.70 -14.89
N GLU A 77 6.04 0.63 -14.95
CA GLU A 77 5.53 -0.64 -15.42
C GLU A 77 5.37 -1.57 -14.22
N LEU A 78 4.19 -2.14 -14.09
CA LEU A 78 3.88 -3.03 -12.98
C LEU A 78 3.65 -4.43 -13.53
N VAL A 79 4.37 -5.41 -12.99
CA VAL A 79 4.29 -6.80 -13.42
C VAL A 79 3.94 -7.64 -12.22
N GLY A 80 2.97 -8.52 -12.38
CA GLY A 80 2.59 -9.46 -11.33
C GLY A 80 1.41 -9.02 -10.49
N ALA A 81 0.94 -7.79 -10.66
CA ALA A 81 -0.21 -7.28 -9.91
C ALA A 81 -0.81 -6.13 -10.70
N ASN A 82 -1.95 -5.63 -10.24
CA ASN A 82 -2.63 -4.49 -10.84
C ASN A 82 -2.66 -3.34 -9.84
N PRO A 83 -2.79 -2.11 -10.31
CA PRO A 83 -2.97 -0.99 -9.39
C PRO A 83 -4.11 -1.20 -8.40
N GLN A 84 -5.21 -1.80 -8.86
CA GLN A 84 -6.35 -2.06 -7.98
C GLN A 84 -5.95 -3.00 -6.84
N ASP A 85 -5.04 -3.94 -7.11
CA ASP A 85 -4.59 -4.85 -6.07
C ASP A 85 -3.91 -4.10 -4.94
N PHE A 86 -3.15 -3.06 -5.26
CA PHE A 86 -2.49 -2.27 -4.23
C PHE A 86 -3.50 -1.48 -3.40
N ILE A 87 -4.53 -0.93 -4.05
CA ILE A 87 -5.57 -0.22 -3.33
C ILE A 87 -6.28 -1.19 -2.39
N ASN A 88 -6.62 -2.37 -2.88
CA ASN A 88 -7.28 -3.38 -2.07
C ASN A 88 -6.42 -3.80 -0.89
N LEU A 89 -5.12 -3.97 -1.13
CA LEU A 89 -4.20 -4.38 -0.08
C LEU A 89 -4.11 -3.32 1.02
N ILE A 90 -3.99 -2.07 0.64
CA ILE A 90 -3.88 -0.99 1.62
C ILE A 90 -5.17 -0.89 2.44
N MET A 91 -6.31 -0.96 1.78
CA MET A 91 -7.58 -0.87 2.49
C MET A 91 -7.78 -2.07 3.41
N LEU A 92 -7.41 -3.26 2.93
CA LEU A 92 -7.48 -4.45 3.75
C LEU A 92 -6.60 -4.32 5.00
N THR A 93 -5.38 -3.84 4.81
CA THR A 93 -4.45 -3.69 5.91
C THR A 93 -4.96 -2.67 6.92
N SER A 94 -5.59 -1.61 6.45
CA SER A 94 -6.08 -0.57 7.34
C SER A 94 -7.21 -1.08 8.25
N LYS A 95 -7.83 -2.18 7.88
CA LYS A 95 -8.91 -2.74 8.70
C LYS A 95 -8.41 -3.77 9.69
N GLU A 96 -7.12 -4.11 9.65
CA GLU A 96 -6.55 -5.02 10.63
C GLU A 96 -6.38 -4.28 11.91
N LYS A 97 -7.23 -4.55 12.88
CA LYS A 97 -7.12 -3.90 14.15
C LYS A 97 -6.50 -4.81 15.14
N LYS A 98 -5.67 -4.24 15.99
CA LYS A 98 -5.17 -5.05 17.04
C LYS A 98 -6.14 -5.08 18.07
N LYS A 99 -6.34 -6.03 18.62
CA LYS A 99 -7.28 -6.10 19.64
C LYS A 99 -6.74 -6.14 20.87
#